data_8f826a11ab30e58661a31c99ed556eab
#
_entry.id   8f826a11ab30e58661a31c99ed556eab
#
_cell.length_a   1.000
_cell.length_b   1.000
_cell.length_c   1.000
_cell.angle_alpha   90.00
_cell.angle_beta   90.00
_cell.angle_gamma   90.00
#
_symmetry.space_group_name_H-M   'P 1'
#
loop_
_entity.id
_entity.type
_entity.pdbx_description
1 polymer ?
#
loop_
_entity_poly.entity_id
_entity_poly.type
_entity_poly.pdbx_seq_one_letter_code
_entity_poly.pdbx_strand_id
1 'polypeptide(L)'
;LTIEEVFVKNQILIKGARSTRTDLPVVLDKFMFGSNEQKGTRRPQGVANFGNYVINSWYFTGSSEWEDNCKLTVTDLSRKSYFNLVPVRFHDTQVNKFKHIDSHAGGLTVIDHYLYIASGKSILIFDLNKIYPIANRPDPTIATDQNFIYEYTYMIPEIGYMSFETASQANASYISLTEINSKQYFVV
;
A
#
# COMPACT_ATOMS: atom_id res chain seq x y z
N LEU A 1 3.09 -15.80 0.00
CA LEU A 1 4.42 -15.37 0.45
C LEU A 1 4.30 -14.38 1.60
N THR A 2 5.23 -14.42 2.53
CA THR A 2 5.47 -13.37 3.52
C THR A 2 6.31 -12.24 2.91
N ILE A 3 6.38 -11.10 3.59
CA ILE A 3 7.26 -9.98 3.19
C ILE A 3 8.72 -10.45 3.05
N GLU A 4 9.21 -11.24 4.01
CA GLU A 4 10.59 -11.77 3.98
C GLU A 4 10.85 -12.63 2.75
N GLU A 5 9.94 -13.54 2.40
CA GLU A 5 10.07 -14.40 1.23
C GLU A 5 10.06 -13.61 -0.09
N VAL A 6 9.35 -12.48 -0.13
CA VAL A 6 9.38 -11.57 -1.30
C VAL A 6 10.74 -10.89 -1.41
N PHE A 7 11.32 -10.40 -0.30
CA PHE A 7 12.64 -9.78 -0.32
C PHE A 7 13.75 -10.74 -0.76
N VAL A 8 13.66 -12.01 -0.42
CA VAL A 8 14.60 -13.01 -0.88
C VAL A 8 14.55 -13.20 -2.41
N LYS A 9 13.37 -13.07 -3.00
CA LYS A 9 13.13 -13.34 -4.42
C LYS A 9 13.31 -12.13 -5.32
N ASN A 10 13.07 -10.93 -4.82
CA ASN A 10 13.00 -9.74 -5.67
C ASN A 10 13.33 -8.47 -4.89
N GLN A 11 14.43 -7.81 -5.24
CA GLN A 11 14.89 -6.60 -4.55
C GLN A 11 15.15 -5.48 -5.56
N ILE A 12 14.59 -4.31 -5.29
CA ILE A 12 14.95 -3.07 -5.95
C ILE A 12 15.76 -2.24 -4.96
N LEU A 13 17.01 -1.94 -5.29
CA LEU A 13 17.88 -1.18 -4.39
C LEU A 13 17.42 0.26 -4.24
N ILE A 14 17.44 0.75 -3.01
CA ILE A 14 17.20 2.15 -2.68
C ILE A 14 18.45 2.95 -3.02
N LYS A 15 18.25 4.06 -3.72
CA LYS A 15 19.32 5.04 -3.91
C LYS A 15 19.39 5.97 -2.71
N GLY A 16 20.58 6.28 -2.24
CA GLY A 16 20.79 7.23 -1.15
C GLY A 16 20.11 8.56 -1.44
N ALA A 17 19.44 9.12 -0.44
CA ALA A 17 18.80 10.42 -0.57
C ALA A 17 19.84 11.54 -0.53
N ARG A 18 19.87 12.41 -1.52
CA ARG A 18 20.47 13.72 -1.40
C ARG A 18 19.43 14.68 -0.83
N SER A 19 19.57 15.08 0.43
CA SER A 19 18.76 16.17 0.96
C SER A 19 19.58 17.44 0.93
N THR A 20 19.02 18.47 0.37
CA THR A 20 19.54 19.84 0.45
C THR A 20 19.09 20.56 1.72
N ARG A 21 18.17 19.97 2.48
CA ARG A 21 17.68 20.57 3.73
C ARG A 21 18.52 20.11 4.91
N THR A 22 19.21 21.04 5.51
CA THR A 22 20.04 20.85 6.71
C THR A 22 19.36 21.36 7.98
N ASP A 23 18.18 21.94 7.84
CA ASP A 23 17.42 22.63 8.88
C ASP A 23 16.45 21.74 9.67
N LEU A 24 16.37 20.46 9.35
CA LEU A 24 15.55 19.49 10.10
C LEU A 24 16.32 18.98 11.31
N PRO A 25 15.82 19.19 12.53
CA PRO A 25 16.61 18.96 13.76
C PRO A 25 16.93 17.47 14.03
N VAL A 26 16.15 16.54 13.49
CA VAL A 26 16.39 15.10 13.66
C VAL A 26 15.95 14.33 12.44
N VAL A 27 16.83 14.12 11.48
CA VAL A 27 16.66 13.10 10.44
C VAL A 27 17.75 12.06 10.67
N LEU A 28 17.39 10.95 11.31
CA LEU A 28 18.32 9.87 11.64
C LEU A 28 18.72 9.09 10.40
N ASP A 29 17.79 8.89 9.49
CA ASP A 29 18.02 8.25 8.19
C ASP A 29 17.05 8.78 7.14
N LYS A 30 17.46 8.73 5.89
CA LYS A 30 16.65 9.14 4.74
C LYS A 30 17.04 8.34 3.50
N PHE A 31 16.03 8.03 2.70
CA PHE A 31 16.20 7.33 1.43
C PHE A 31 15.28 7.91 0.36
N MET A 32 15.58 7.62 -0.89
CA MET A 32 14.75 7.98 -2.03
C MET A 32 14.35 6.73 -2.81
N PHE A 33 13.09 6.67 -3.18
CA PHE A 33 12.60 5.69 -4.15
C PHE A 33 13.18 5.99 -5.54
N GLY A 34 13.24 4.98 -6.39
CA GLY A 34 13.68 5.13 -7.77
C GLY A 34 12.84 6.17 -8.53
N SER A 35 13.39 6.73 -9.61
CA SER A 35 12.74 7.78 -10.40
C SER A 35 11.36 7.38 -10.95
N ASN A 36 11.13 6.08 -11.19
CA ASN A 36 9.84 5.57 -11.63
C ASN A 36 8.75 5.70 -10.57
N GLU A 37 9.13 5.67 -9.27
CA GLU A 37 8.21 5.84 -8.16
C GLU A 37 7.84 7.30 -7.92
N GLN A 38 8.66 8.23 -8.40
CA GLN A 38 8.51 9.67 -8.20
C GLN A 38 7.87 10.40 -9.39
N LYS A 39 7.41 9.66 -10.42
CA LYS A 39 6.71 10.29 -11.55
C LYS A 39 5.47 11.02 -11.08
N GLY A 40 5.26 12.21 -11.63
CA GLY A 40 4.39 13.27 -11.16
C GLY A 40 2.91 12.96 -10.87
N THR A 41 2.45 11.76 -11.22
CA THR A 41 1.08 11.30 -10.96
C THR A 41 0.94 10.48 -9.67
N ARG A 42 2.05 10.16 -8.99
CA ARG A 42 2.06 9.33 -7.78
C ARG A 42 2.22 10.20 -6.54
N ARG A 43 1.32 10.08 -5.59
CA ARG A 43 1.32 10.83 -4.34
C ARG A 43 1.46 9.89 -3.15
N PRO A 44 2.51 10.04 -2.32
CA PRO A 44 2.60 9.30 -1.06
C PRO A 44 1.49 9.75 -0.11
N GLN A 45 0.92 8.82 0.62
CA GLN A 45 -0.18 9.06 1.55
C GLN A 45 0.15 8.61 2.95
N GLY A 46 0.00 7.32 3.22
CA GLY A 46 0.20 6.74 4.55
C GLY A 46 1.56 6.08 4.70
N VAL A 47 1.95 5.92 5.96
CA VAL A 47 3.13 5.17 6.36
C VAL A 47 2.84 4.34 7.60
N ALA A 48 3.30 3.10 7.63
CA ALA A 48 3.25 2.23 8.79
C ALA A 48 4.56 1.44 8.94
N ASN A 49 4.86 1.06 10.17
CA ASN A 49 5.98 0.18 10.46
C ASN A 49 5.48 -1.26 10.68
N PHE A 50 6.26 -2.23 10.24
CA PHE A 50 6.06 -3.64 10.49
C PHE A 50 7.40 -4.33 10.72
N GLY A 51 7.78 -4.52 11.98
CA GLY A 51 9.11 -5.01 12.32
C GLY A 51 10.21 -4.09 11.76
N ASN A 52 11.08 -4.64 10.92
CA ASN A 52 12.15 -3.90 10.26
C ASN A 52 11.74 -3.26 8.93
N TYR A 53 10.46 -3.34 8.59
CA TYR A 53 9.93 -2.83 7.33
C TYR A 53 9.15 -1.54 7.52
N VAL A 54 9.22 -0.68 6.50
CA VAL A 54 8.37 0.50 6.36
C VAL A 54 7.44 0.27 5.17
N ILE A 55 6.15 0.43 5.39
CA ILE A 55 5.12 0.30 4.36
C ILE A 55 4.59 1.69 4.05
N ASN A 56 4.69 2.10 2.79
CA ASN A 56 4.12 3.35 2.30
C ASN A 56 2.97 3.06 1.34
N SER A 57 1.89 3.81 1.46
CA SER A 57 0.84 3.83 0.44
C SER A 57 1.02 5.00 -0.52
N TRP A 58 0.53 4.81 -1.71
CA TRP A 58 0.54 5.78 -2.80
C TRP A 58 -0.79 5.74 -3.51
N TYR A 59 -1.28 6.88 -3.98
CA TYR A 59 -2.36 6.94 -4.93
C TYR A 59 -1.94 7.66 -6.20
N PHE A 60 -2.69 7.46 -7.26
CA PHE A 60 -2.45 8.07 -8.55
C PHE A 60 -3.37 9.27 -8.74
N THR A 61 -2.83 10.36 -9.27
CA THR A 61 -3.58 11.57 -9.61
C THR A 61 -3.48 11.84 -11.09
N GLY A 62 -4.58 12.22 -11.71
CA GLY A 62 -4.64 12.79 -13.07
C GLY A 62 -4.69 11.77 -14.19
N SER A 63 -5.62 12.01 -15.10
CA SER A 63 -6.00 11.36 -16.34
C SER A 63 -6.42 9.88 -16.27
N SER A 64 -7.69 9.75 -16.19
CA SER A 64 -8.63 8.79 -16.78
C SER A 64 -8.58 7.33 -16.41
N GLU A 65 -7.48 6.60 -16.49
CA GLU A 65 -7.53 5.14 -16.31
C GLU A 65 -7.03 4.66 -14.95
N TRP A 66 -6.31 5.51 -14.21
CA TRP A 66 -5.55 5.11 -13.02
C TRP A 66 -5.78 6.03 -11.82
N GLU A 67 -6.69 6.98 -11.98
CA GLU A 67 -7.08 7.90 -10.92
C GLU A 67 -7.69 7.10 -9.77
N ASP A 68 -7.31 7.46 -8.55
CA ASP A 68 -7.72 6.82 -7.30
C ASP A 68 -7.20 5.39 -7.06
N ASN A 69 -6.46 4.80 -8.00
CA ASN A 69 -5.81 3.53 -7.75
C ASN A 69 -4.67 3.68 -6.75
N CYS A 70 -4.50 2.69 -5.90
CA CYS A 70 -3.44 2.71 -4.91
C CYS A 70 -2.42 1.58 -5.11
N LYS A 71 -1.21 1.83 -4.63
CA LYS A 71 -0.17 0.82 -4.46
C LYS A 71 0.45 0.92 -3.08
N LEU A 72 1.14 -0.11 -2.68
CA LEU A 72 1.99 -0.14 -1.49
C LEU A 72 3.45 -0.33 -1.90
N THR A 73 4.34 0.30 -1.16
CA THR A 73 5.77 0.04 -1.24
C THR A 73 6.24 -0.47 0.11
N VAL A 74 6.84 -1.64 0.14
CA VAL A 74 7.45 -2.22 1.34
C VAL A 74 8.95 -2.04 1.24
N THR A 75 9.54 -1.39 2.24
CA THR A 75 10.94 -1.03 2.29
C THR A 75 11.62 -1.77 3.44
N ASP A 76 12.73 -2.43 3.19
CA ASP A 76 13.67 -2.93 4.18
C ASP A 76 14.86 -1.96 4.29
N LEU A 77 14.93 -1.25 5.39
CA LEU A 77 15.99 -0.26 5.61
C LEU A 77 17.35 -0.93 5.84
N SER A 78 17.38 -2.13 6.39
CA SER A 78 18.64 -2.88 6.63
C SER A 78 19.27 -3.38 5.33
N ARG A 79 18.45 -3.90 4.42
CA ARG A 79 18.86 -4.35 3.08
C ARG A 79 18.98 -3.21 2.08
N LYS A 80 18.50 -2.01 2.42
CA LYS A 80 18.41 -0.86 1.51
C LYS A 80 17.71 -1.23 0.21
N SER A 81 16.59 -1.90 0.32
CA SER A 81 15.79 -2.39 -0.81
C SER A 81 14.31 -2.25 -0.56
N TYR A 82 13.53 -2.29 -1.63
CA TYR A 82 12.07 -2.24 -1.55
C TYR A 82 11.44 -3.09 -2.67
N PHE A 83 10.16 -3.36 -2.52
CA PHE A 83 9.31 -3.88 -3.59
C PHE A 83 7.92 -3.23 -3.54
N ASN A 84 7.22 -3.31 -4.65
CA ASN A 84 5.86 -2.77 -4.76
C ASN A 84 4.84 -3.89 -4.73
N LEU A 85 3.71 -3.61 -4.07
CA LEU A 85 2.52 -4.43 -4.01
C LEU A 85 1.35 -3.66 -4.60
N VAL A 86 0.49 -4.33 -5.35
CA VAL A 86 -0.83 -3.80 -5.70
C VAL A 86 -1.88 -4.43 -4.78
N PRO A 87 -2.62 -3.61 -4.01
CA PRO A 87 -3.80 -4.07 -3.28
C PRO A 87 -4.90 -4.44 -4.28
N VAL A 88 -5.51 -5.60 -4.08
CA VAL A 88 -6.56 -6.11 -4.97
C VAL A 88 -7.73 -6.65 -4.17
N ARG A 89 -8.87 -6.73 -4.81
CA ARG A 89 -10.10 -7.32 -4.30
C ARG A 89 -10.55 -8.41 -5.25
N PHE A 90 -11.18 -9.47 -4.72
CA PHE A 90 -11.81 -10.47 -5.55
C PHE A 90 -12.97 -9.86 -6.35
N HIS A 91 -13.10 -10.28 -7.58
CA HIS A 91 -14.21 -9.86 -8.41
C HIS A 91 -15.48 -10.60 -8.00
N ASP A 92 -16.57 -9.86 -7.73
CA ASP A 92 -17.79 -10.41 -7.13
C ASP A 92 -18.50 -11.45 -8.02
N THR A 93 -18.30 -11.38 -9.34
CA THR A 93 -19.01 -12.22 -10.32
C THR A 93 -18.12 -13.11 -11.17
N GLN A 94 -16.81 -13.02 -11.04
CA GLN A 94 -15.87 -13.76 -11.87
C GLN A 94 -14.86 -14.52 -11.01
N VAL A 95 -14.96 -15.83 -11.02
CA VAL A 95 -14.05 -16.72 -10.29
C VAL A 95 -12.61 -16.49 -10.77
N ASN A 96 -11.68 -16.37 -9.84
CA ASN A 96 -10.25 -16.16 -10.07
C ASN A 96 -9.87 -14.83 -10.76
N LYS A 97 -10.75 -13.84 -10.78
CA LYS A 97 -10.38 -12.49 -11.21
C LYS A 97 -10.24 -11.53 -10.04
N PHE A 98 -9.26 -10.65 -10.16
CA PHE A 98 -9.02 -9.58 -9.22
C PHE A 98 -9.34 -8.24 -9.89
N LYS A 99 -9.82 -7.31 -9.11
CA LYS A 99 -9.89 -5.90 -9.48
C LYS A 99 -8.98 -5.09 -8.57
N HIS A 100 -8.42 -4.02 -9.06
CA HIS A 100 -7.71 -3.06 -8.24
C HIS A 100 -8.66 -2.41 -7.22
N ILE A 101 -8.10 -1.76 -6.24
CA ILE A 101 -8.86 -1.04 -5.21
C ILE A 101 -8.73 0.45 -5.49
N ASP A 102 -9.87 1.08 -5.78
CA ASP A 102 -9.98 2.53 -5.87
C ASP A 102 -9.93 3.11 -4.46
N SER A 103 -8.81 3.70 -4.12
CA SER A 103 -8.59 4.27 -2.79
C SER A 103 -7.43 5.25 -2.80
N HIS A 104 -7.57 6.34 -2.08
CA HIS A 104 -6.43 7.21 -1.76
C HIS A 104 -5.45 6.55 -0.79
N ALA A 105 -5.86 5.47 -0.11
CA ALA A 105 -5.05 4.75 0.87
C ALA A 105 -4.39 5.71 1.88
N GLY A 106 -5.20 6.60 2.47
CA GLY A 106 -4.74 7.78 3.19
C GLY A 106 -3.88 7.47 4.41
N GLY A 107 -4.37 6.63 5.32
CA GLY A 107 -3.64 6.22 6.52
C GLY A 107 -3.40 4.73 6.54
N LEU A 108 -2.30 4.33 7.15
CA LEU A 108 -1.94 2.94 7.36
C LEU A 108 -1.67 2.66 8.84
N THR A 109 -2.04 1.49 9.31
CA THR A 109 -1.52 0.93 10.56
C THR A 109 -1.40 -0.58 10.45
N VAL A 110 -0.49 -1.17 11.22
CA VAL A 110 -0.30 -2.62 11.28
C VAL A 110 -0.50 -3.10 12.72
N ILE A 111 -1.29 -4.16 12.88
CA ILE A 111 -1.47 -4.87 14.15
C ILE A 111 -1.16 -6.33 13.87
N ASP A 112 -0.19 -6.87 14.57
CA ASP A 112 0.39 -8.19 14.33
C ASP A 112 0.90 -8.28 12.88
N HIS A 113 0.20 -8.99 12.01
CA HIS A 113 0.50 -9.11 10.58
C HIS A 113 -0.63 -8.61 9.68
N TYR A 114 -1.60 -7.92 10.26
CA TYR A 114 -2.70 -7.33 9.51
C TYR A 114 -2.44 -5.86 9.23
N LEU A 115 -2.48 -5.50 7.97
CA LEU A 115 -2.41 -4.12 7.50
C LEU A 115 -3.83 -3.56 7.35
N TYR A 116 -4.06 -2.43 7.98
CA TYR A 116 -5.30 -1.66 7.92
C TYR A 116 -5.08 -0.39 7.11
N ILE A 117 -5.94 -0.13 6.15
CA ILE A 117 -5.85 1.04 5.26
C ILE A 117 -7.14 1.85 5.35
N ALA A 118 -7.02 3.12 5.69
CA ALA A 118 -8.13 4.06 5.64
C ALA A 118 -8.54 4.36 4.19
N SER A 119 -9.80 4.14 3.86
CA SER A 119 -10.34 4.24 2.50
C SER A 119 -11.77 4.83 2.51
N GLY A 120 -11.87 6.14 2.57
CA GLY A 120 -13.15 6.83 2.56
C GLY A 120 -14.06 6.38 3.71
N LYS A 121 -15.13 5.65 3.43
CA LYS A 121 -16.10 5.18 4.43
C LYS A 121 -15.77 3.82 5.05
N SER A 122 -14.59 3.30 4.80
CA SER A 122 -14.19 1.99 5.27
C SER A 122 -12.72 1.93 5.67
N ILE A 123 -12.38 0.90 6.42
CA ILE A 123 -11.03 0.47 6.68
C ILE A 123 -10.87 -0.89 5.99
N LEU A 124 -9.94 -0.97 5.04
CA LEU A 124 -9.61 -2.20 4.32
C LEU A 124 -8.61 -3.00 5.12
N ILE A 125 -8.70 -4.33 5.08
CA ILE A 125 -7.87 -5.24 5.86
C ILE A 125 -7.14 -6.19 4.93
N PHE A 126 -5.83 -6.30 5.13
CA PHE A 126 -4.93 -7.18 4.36
C PHE A 126 -4.08 -8.02 5.31
N ASP A 127 -3.71 -9.23 4.87
CA ASP A 127 -2.82 -10.12 5.61
C ASP A 127 -1.43 -10.09 4.97
N LEU A 128 -0.44 -9.53 5.65
CA LEU A 128 0.94 -9.38 5.18
C LEU A 128 1.68 -10.72 5.02
N ASN A 129 1.08 -11.83 5.48
CA ASN A 129 1.55 -13.19 5.22
C ASN A 129 0.94 -13.80 3.95
N LYS A 130 0.05 -13.08 3.27
CA LYS A 130 -0.65 -13.56 2.06
C LYS A 130 -0.36 -12.69 0.85
N ILE A 131 0.90 -12.60 0.48
CA ILE A 131 1.35 -11.92 -0.73
C ILE A 131 1.47 -12.96 -1.86
N TYR A 132 0.95 -12.62 -3.02
CA TYR A 132 0.92 -13.52 -4.17
C TYR A 132 1.70 -12.94 -5.35
N PRO A 133 2.50 -13.75 -6.05
CA PRO A 133 3.11 -13.32 -7.30
C PRO A 133 2.01 -13.21 -8.37
N ILE A 134 2.14 -12.22 -9.24
CA ILE A 134 1.28 -12.07 -10.41
C ILE A 134 1.92 -12.87 -11.54
N ALA A 135 1.48 -14.11 -11.72
CA ALA A 135 2.18 -15.10 -12.54
C ALA A 135 1.93 -14.98 -14.04
N ASN A 136 0.77 -14.54 -14.47
CA ASN A 136 0.41 -14.53 -15.89
C ASN A 136 -0.21 -13.18 -16.25
N ARG A 137 0.44 -12.46 -17.14
CA ARG A 137 -0.19 -11.32 -17.80
C ARG A 137 -1.27 -11.86 -18.74
N PRO A 138 -2.53 -11.50 -18.57
CA PRO A 138 -3.52 -11.82 -19.60
C PRO A 138 -3.20 -11.08 -20.88
N ASP A 139 -3.86 -11.52 -21.93
CA ASP A 139 -3.86 -10.87 -23.23
C ASP A 139 -4.16 -9.37 -23.04
N PRO A 140 -3.31 -8.48 -23.56
CA PRO A 140 -3.50 -7.02 -23.46
C PRO A 140 -4.81 -6.52 -24.09
N THR A 141 -5.57 -7.39 -24.76
CA THR A 141 -6.91 -7.08 -25.30
C THR A 141 -8.02 -7.19 -24.24
N ILE A 142 -7.74 -7.65 -23.03
CA ILE A 142 -8.74 -7.82 -21.97
C ILE A 142 -8.66 -6.65 -20.98
N ALA A 143 -9.76 -5.92 -20.91
CA ALA A 143 -10.20 -4.89 -19.96
C ALA A 143 -9.15 -4.07 -19.18
N THR A 144 -9.29 -2.78 -19.25
CA THR A 144 -8.50 -1.69 -18.66
C THR A 144 -8.14 -1.86 -17.18
N ASP A 145 -9.00 -2.42 -16.36
CA ASP A 145 -8.77 -2.65 -14.92
C ASP A 145 -7.62 -3.59 -14.61
N GLN A 146 -7.33 -4.53 -15.49
CA GLN A 146 -6.26 -5.50 -15.28
C GLN A 146 -4.88 -4.93 -15.62
N ASN A 147 -4.78 -3.97 -16.52
CA ASN A 147 -3.50 -3.42 -16.94
C ASN A 147 -2.72 -2.80 -15.77
N PHE A 148 -3.41 -2.14 -14.82
CA PHE A 148 -2.78 -1.59 -13.63
C PHE A 148 -2.18 -2.68 -12.74
N ILE A 149 -2.93 -3.75 -12.48
CA ILE A 149 -2.46 -4.87 -11.64
C ILE A 149 -1.22 -5.51 -12.24
N TYR A 150 -1.16 -5.66 -13.55
CA TYR A 150 -0.06 -6.31 -14.26
C TYR A 150 1.22 -5.48 -14.40
N GLU A 151 1.23 -4.24 -13.99
CA GLU A 151 2.47 -3.48 -13.83
C GLU A 151 3.29 -3.94 -12.63
N TYR A 152 2.67 -4.70 -11.72
CA TYR A 152 3.28 -5.16 -10.49
C TYR A 152 3.68 -6.64 -10.58
N THR A 153 4.69 -7.01 -9.81
CA THR A 153 5.13 -8.40 -9.68
C THR A 153 4.35 -9.14 -8.60
N TYR A 154 3.83 -8.41 -7.63
CA TYR A 154 3.14 -8.95 -6.46
C TYR A 154 1.84 -8.22 -6.17
N MET A 155 0.87 -8.97 -5.69
CA MET A 155 -0.41 -8.45 -5.21
C MET A 155 -0.69 -8.90 -3.77
N ILE A 156 -1.51 -8.13 -3.08
CA ILE A 156 -2.04 -8.46 -1.77
C ILE A 156 -3.56 -8.37 -1.78
N PRO A 157 -4.29 -9.50 -1.61
CA PRO A 157 -5.74 -9.49 -1.60
C PRO A 157 -6.30 -8.89 -0.32
N GLU A 158 -7.35 -8.09 -0.46
CA GLU A 158 -8.22 -7.70 0.65
C GLU A 158 -8.86 -8.94 1.26
N ILE A 159 -8.74 -9.10 2.58
CA ILE A 159 -9.35 -10.21 3.32
C ILE A 159 -10.65 -9.81 4.02
N GLY A 160 -10.93 -8.52 4.10
CA GLY A 160 -12.13 -7.97 4.70
C GLY A 160 -12.07 -6.45 4.79
N TYR A 161 -13.15 -5.87 5.28
CA TYR A 161 -13.23 -4.43 5.55
C TYR A 161 -14.16 -4.15 6.74
N MET A 162 -13.97 -3.02 7.36
CA MET A 162 -14.90 -2.43 8.33
C MET A 162 -15.51 -1.19 7.71
N SER A 163 -16.83 -1.13 7.63
CA SER A 163 -17.55 0.07 7.19
C SER A 163 -18.01 0.89 8.37
N PHE A 164 -17.97 2.23 8.24
CA PHE A 164 -18.60 3.11 9.21
C PHE A 164 -20.09 3.22 8.90
N GLU A 165 -20.93 3.03 9.91
CA GLU A 165 -22.36 3.34 9.78
C GLU A 165 -22.53 4.85 9.57
N THR A 166 -23.14 5.20 8.47
CA THR A 166 -23.08 6.53 7.90
C THR A 166 -24.19 7.45 8.34
N ALA A 167 -24.31 7.75 9.62
CA ALA A 167 -24.98 9.00 9.99
C ALA A 167 -24.07 10.23 9.80
N SER A 168 -22.78 10.04 9.56
CA SER A 168 -21.81 11.11 9.38
C SER A 168 -21.24 11.14 7.96
N GLN A 169 -20.99 12.34 7.45
CA GLN A 169 -20.25 12.58 6.22
C GLN A 169 -18.73 12.34 6.40
N ALA A 170 -18.33 11.68 7.48
CA ALA A 170 -16.92 11.45 7.82
C ALA A 170 -16.29 10.48 6.82
N ASN A 171 -15.14 10.85 6.31
CA ASN A 171 -14.29 10.01 5.49
C ASN A 171 -13.01 9.70 6.28
N ALA A 172 -12.69 8.41 6.40
CA ALA A 172 -11.41 7.98 6.95
C ALA A 172 -10.29 8.31 5.97
N SER A 173 -9.54 9.35 6.28
CA SER A 173 -8.31 9.73 5.54
C SER A 173 -7.06 9.34 6.28
N TYR A 174 -7.21 8.87 7.52
CA TYR A 174 -6.14 8.53 8.42
C TYR A 174 -6.58 7.37 9.30
N ILE A 175 -5.65 6.54 9.73
CA ILE A 175 -5.87 5.51 10.75
C ILE A 175 -4.62 5.36 11.60
N SER A 176 -4.80 5.31 12.91
CA SER A 176 -3.76 4.93 13.84
C SER A 176 -4.32 4.01 14.91
N LEU A 177 -3.43 3.26 15.54
CA LEU A 177 -3.73 2.49 16.73
C LEU A 177 -3.32 3.30 17.97
N THR A 178 -4.21 3.35 18.95
CA THR A 178 -3.90 3.90 20.26
C THR A 178 -4.33 2.93 21.36
N GLU A 179 -3.69 3.00 22.52
CA GLU A 179 -4.06 2.22 23.68
C GLU A 179 -4.50 3.14 24.82
N ILE A 180 -5.68 2.88 25.38
CA ILE A 180 -6.23 3.58 26.54
C ILE A 180 -6.72 2.53 27.53
N ASN A 181 -6.20 2.55 28.76
CA ASN A 181 -6.57 1.60 29.82
C ASN A 181 -6.45 0.12 29.36
N SER A 182 -5.33 -0.24 28.74
CA SER A 182 -5.03 -1.57 28.19
C SER A 182 -6.05 -2.08 27.17
N LYS A 183 -6.79 -1.18 26.53
CA LYS A 183 -7.66 -1.46 25.39
C LYS A 183 -7.15 -0.73 24.15
N GLN A 184 -7.14 -1.43 23.05
CA GLN A 184 -6.72 -0.89 21.76
C GLN A 184 -7.91 -0.27 21.02
N TYR A 185 -7.67 0.89 20.40
CA TYR A 185 -8.66 1.64 19.65
C TYR A 185 -8.06 2.08 18.32
N PHE A 186 -8.85 1.98 17.28
CA PHE A 186 -8.56 2.72 16.06
C PHE A 186 -9.00 4.18 16.22
N VAL A 187 -8.12 5.07 15.83
CA VAL A 187 -8.41 6.50 15.66
C VAL A 187 -8.40 6.77 14.15
N VAL A 188 -9.51 7.26 13.62
CA VAL A 188 -9.75 7.55 12.22
C VAL A 188 -10.24 8.98 12.04
#